data_c790b1d2c3adf3a9bf26e16dbc64e755
#
_entry.id   c790b1d2c3adf3a9bf26e16dbc64e755
#
_cell.length_a   1.000
_cell.length_b   1.000
_cell.length_c   1.000
_cell.angle_alpha   90.00
_cell.angle_beta   90.00
_cell.angle_gamma   90.00
#
_symmetry.space_group_name_H-M   'P 1'
#
loop_
_entity.id
_entity.type
_entity.pdbx_description
1 polymer ?
#
loop_
_entity_poly.entity_id
_entity_poly.type
_entity_poly.pdbx_seq_one_letter_code
_entity_poly.pdbx_strand_id
1 'polypeptide(L)'
;MTFHKVEALGLSHKNRSGQYEVPMKINQVEELTGITKKNIRFYESEGLIAPRRDPANGYREYDLEDARALLRIKLLRKLDVSCEKIRELQSGKISLSSCMDDQLILLAHRQRDLDHMQEMCRRLMEEEQDFSGLAPEIWLDQMKEMEKGGIRFMDVRESDVKKRRGGAIAAAAVCICFFALFLGVTIWANHEDPAPAGIMVLIVVLFGAMILGTLLALLQRLREVKKGEIDEASKY
;
A
#
# COMPACT_ATOMS: atom_id res chain seq x y z
N MET A 1 -19.64 16.61 -14.80
CA MET A 1 -19.67 15.37 -15.60
C MET A 1 -20.20 14.15 -14.84
N THR A 2 -20.38 14.16 -13.53
CA THR A 2 -20.73 13.01 -12.68
C THR A 2 -22.23 12.79 -12.46
N PHE A 3 -23.04 13.83 -12.41
CA PHE A 3 -24.49 13.71 -12.17
C PHE A 3 -25.28 13.11 -13.34
N HIS A 4 -24.97 13.46 -14.59
CA HIS A 4 -25.60 12.87 -15.78
C HIS A 4 -25.34 11.36 -15.94
N LYS A 5 -24.24 10.85 -15.35
CA LYS A 5 -23.90 9.42 -15.43
C LYS A 5 -24.73 8.59 -14.44
N VAL A 6 -25.14 9.16 -13.31
CA VAL A 6 -26.02 8.51 -12.31
C VAL A 6 -27.44 8.35 -12.83
N GLU A 7 -27.97 9.35 -13.53
CA GLU A 7 -29.29 9.29 -14.19
C GLU A 7 -29.29 8.29 -15.35
N ALA A 8 -28.20 8.22 -16.12
CA ALA A 8 -28.05 7.30 -17.24
C ALA A 8 -27.98 5.81 -16.81
N LEU A 9 -27.59 5.53 -15.57
CA LEU A 9 -27.51 4.18 -15.02
C LEU A 9 -28.83 3.70 -14.38
N GLY A 10 -29.92 4.51 -14.43
CA GLY A 10 -31.25 4.12 -13.93
C GLY A 10 -31.33 3.91 -12.40
N LEU A 11 -30.37 4.48 -11.65
CA LEU A 11 -30.16 4.23 -10.23
C LEU A 11 -30.92 5.20 -9.31
N SER A 12 -32.03 5.80 -9.77
CA SER A 12 -32.75 6.85 -9.05
C SER A 12 -34.00 6.31 -8.37
N HIS A 13 -33.89 5.94 -7.10
CA HIS A 13 -35.04 5.80 -6.22
C HIS A 13 -35.09 6.94 -5.20
N LYS A 14 -36.21 7.71 -5.25
CA LYS A 14 -36.46 8.81 -4.32
C LYS A 14 -37.05 8.25 -3.03
N ASN A 15 -36.37 8.42 -1.89
CA ASN A 15 -36.95 8.03 -0.60
C ASN A 15 -37.99 9.04 -0.12
N ARG A 16 -38.75 8.72 0.97
CA ARG A 16 -39.81 9.58 1.54
C ARG A 16 -39.33 10.96 2.01
N SER A 17 -38.02 11.16 2.18
CA SER A 17 -37.36 12.42 2.54
C SER A 17 -36.80 13.21 1.34
N GLY A 18 -37.04 12.74 0.11
CA GLY A 18 -36.59 13.43 -1.09
C GLY A 18 -35.14 13.25 -1.48
N GLN A 19 -34.36 12.46 -0.74
CA GLN A 19 -33.00 12.09 -1.06
C GLN A 19 -32.98 10.83 -1.94
N TYR A 20 -32.11 10.82 -2.94
CA TYR A 20 -31.87 9.66 -3.79
C TYR A 20 -30.96 8.70 -3.06
N GLU A 21 -31.50 7.70 -2.38
CA GLU A 21 -30.71 6.55 -1.86
C GLU A 21 -30.68 5.49 -2.96
N VAL A 22 -29.55 5.39 -3.61
CA VAL A 22 -29.27 4.32 -4.56
C VAL A 22 -28.18 3.45 -3.94
N PRO A 23 -28.54 2.29 -3.39
CA PRO A 23 -27.53 1.36 -2.91
C PRO A 23 -26.72 0.85 -4.11
N MET A 24 -25.45 1.23 -4.17
CA MET A 24 -24.50 0.79 -5.19
C MET A 24 -23.64 -0.35 -4.69
N LYS A 25 -23.39 -1.32 -5.54
CA LYS A 25 -22.37 -2.33 -5.29
C LYS A 25 -20.99 -1.79 -5.71
N ILE A 26 -19.93 -2.34 -5.17
CA ILE A 26 -18.54 -1.88 -5.39
C ILE A 26 -18.16 -1.76 -6.87
N ASN A 27 -18.74 -2.60 -7.76
CA ASN A 27 -18.51 -2.53 -9.20
C ASN A 27 -19.04 -1.21 -9.81
N GLN A 28 -20.20 -0.78 -9.36
CA GLN A 28 -20.86 0.45 -9.82
C GLN A 28 -20.09 1.69 -9.30
N VAL A 29 -19.61 1.62 -8.05
CA VAL A 29 -18.76 2.67 -7.47
C VAL A 29 -17.43 2.78 -8.21
N GLU A 30 -16.80 1.65 -8.57
CA GLU A 30 -15.58 1.62 -9.39
C GLU A 30 -15.82 2.29 -10.75
N GLU A 31 -16.90 1.94 -11.43
CA GLU A 31 -17.26 2.53 -12.72
C GLU A 31 -17.53 4.04 -12.60
N LEU A 32 -18.26 4.46 -11.56
CA LEU A 32 -18.62 5.85 -11.34
C LEU A 32 -17.43 6.73 -10.98
N THR A 33 -16.55 6.24 -10.09
CA THR A 33 -15.44 7.02 -9.54
C THR A 33 -14.12 6.83 -10.29
N GLY A 34 -14.00 5.72 -11.04
CA GLY A 34 -12.75 5.28 -11.65
C GLY A 34 -11.67 4.97 -10.60
N ILE A 35 -12.07 4.50 -9.42
CA ILE A 35 -11.20 4.01 -8.36
C ILE A 35 -11.35 2.49 -8.31
N THR A 36 -10.24 1.75 -8.37
CA THR A 36 -10.29 0.28 -8.36
C THR A 36 -10.89 -0.26 -7.07
N LYS A 37 -11.58 -1.39 -7.13
CA LYS A 37 -12.13 -2.10 -5.95
C LYS A 37 -11.09 -2.30 -4.85
N LYS A 38 -9.84 -2.57 -5.23
CA LYS A 38 -8.72 -2.69 -4.28
C LYS A 38 -8.50 -1.40 -3.50
N ASN A 39 -8.48 -0.26 -4.20
CA ASN A 39 -8.28 1.04 -3.56
C ASN A 39 -9.52 1.48 -2.75
N ILE A 40 -10.75 1.16 -3.19
CA ILE A 40 -11.97 1.41 -2.41
C ILE A 40 -11.90 0.67 -1.06
N ARG A 41 -11.56 -0.63 -1.08
CA ARG A 41 -11.39 -1.43 0.14
C ARG A 41 -10.23 -0.94 1.02
N PHE A 42 -9.15 -0.46 0.42
CA PHE A 42 -8.04 0.16 1.13
C PHE A 42 -8.50 1.43 1.86
N TYR A 43 -9.26 2.33 1.22
CA TYR A 43 -9.79 3.53 1.87
C TYR A 43 -10.80 3.20 2.97
N GLU A 44 -11.58 2.13 2.83
CA GLU A 44 -12.41 1.60 3.91
C GLU A 44 -11.56 1.12 5.10
N SER A 45 -10.49 0.34 4.85
CA SER A 45 -9.58 -0.14 5.90
C SER A 45 -8.81 1.00 6.60
N GLU A 46 -8.55 2.10 5.87
CA GLU A 46 -7.98 3.33 6.43
C GLU A 46 -9.00 4.19 7.19
N GLY A 47 -10.28 3.79 7.21
CA GLY A 47 -11.36 4.54 7.88
C GLY A 47 -11.73 5.86 7.20
N LEU A 48 -11.40 6.01 5.91
CA LEU A 48 -11.74 7.22 5.12
C LEU A 48 -13.15 7.16 4.54
N ILE A 49 -13.75 5.98 4.43
CA ILE A 49 -15.14 5.72 4.10
C ILE A 49 -15.67 4.61 4.99
N ALA A 50 -16.99 4.60 5.24
CA ALA A 50 -17.66 3.60 6.07
C ALA A 50 -18.97 3.17 5.40
N PRO A 51 -18.93 2.36 4.32
CA PRO A 51 -20.12 1.93 3.60
C PRO A 51 -21.03 1.10 4.50
N ARG A 52 -22.34 1.23 4.31
CA ARG A 52 -23.32 0.41 5.02
C ARG A 52 -23.18 -1.06 4.62
N ARG A 53 -23.72 -1.93 5.46
CA ARG A 53 -23.84 -3.36 5.15
C ARG A 53 -25.32 -3.71 5.04
N ASP A 54 -25.66 -4.41 3.97
CA ASP A 54 -26.99 -4.98 3.78
C ASP A 54 -27.30 -5.94 4.94
N PRO A 55 -28.33 -5.68 5.74
CA PRO A 55 -28.68 -6.54 6.90
C PRO A 55 -29.10 -7.95 6.51
N ALA A 56 -29.55 -8.17 5.27
CA ALA A 56 -29.99 -9.48 4.81
C ALA A 56 -28.83 -10.42 4.43
N ASN A 57 -27.72 -9.89 3.92
CA ASN A 57 -26.63 -10.70 3.35
C ASN A 57 -25.22 -10.24 3.75
N GLY A 58 -25.10 -9.14 4.51
CA GLY A 58 -23.82 -8.60 4.98
C GLY A 58 -22.95 -7.95 3.93
N TYR A 59 -23.40 -7.85 2.67
CA TYR A 59 -22.63 -7.22 1.61
C TYR A 59 -22.56 -5.70 1.79
N ARG A 60 -21.45 -5.11 1.32
CA ARG A 60 -21.23 -3.66 1.31
C ARG A 60 -22.17 -2.97 0.34
N GLU A 61 -22.81 -1.93 0.81
CA GLU A 61 -23.66 -1.03 0.03
C GLU A 61 -23.12 0.40 0.18
N TYR A 62 -22.90 1.03 -0.96
CA TYR A 62 -22.39 2.38 -1.06
C TYR A 62 -23.50 3.31 -1.50
N ASP A 63 -23.55 4.49 -0.93
CA ASP A 63 -24.46 5.54 -1.37
C ASP A 63 -23.74 6.59 -2.25
N LEU A 64 -24.48 7.60 -2.67
CA LEU A 64 -23.92 8.68 -3.50
C LEU A 64 -22.93 9.55 -2.71
N GLU A 65 -23.09 9.65 -1.39
CA GLU A 65 -22.18 10.41 -0.55
C GLU A 65 -20.84 9.65 -0.37
N ASP A 66 -20.88 8.33 -0.25
CA ASP A 66 -19.69 7.49 -0.30
C ASP A 66 -18.92 7.69 -1.62
N ALA A 67 -19.63 7.72 -2.75
CA ALA A 67 -19.00 7.97 -4.05
C ALA A 67 -18.38 9.38 -4.13
N ARG A 68 -19.04 10.40 -3.57
CA ARG A 68 -18.48 11.75 -3.48
C ARG A 68 -17.28 11.83 -2.55
N ALA A 69 -17.33 11.14 -1.41
CA ALA A 69 -16.20 11.04 -0.49
C ALA A 69 -14.99 10.40 -1.18
N LEU A 70 -15.19 9.32 -1.91
CA LEU A 70 -14.15 8.68 -2.72
C LEU A 70 -13.56 9.61 -3.78
N LEU A 71 -14.36 10.43 -4.44
CA LEU A 71 -13.88 11.43 -5.40
C LEU A 71 -13.06 12.53 -4.74
N ARG A 72 -13.47 13.01 -3.54
CA ARG A 72 -12.67 13.95 -2.72
C ARG A 72 -11.33 13.34 -2.32
N ILE A 73 -11.33 12.09 -1.85
CA ILE A 73 -10.10 11.35 -1.53
C ILE A 73 -9.23 11.23 -2.78
N LYS A 74 -9.80 10.83 -3.92
CA LYS A 74 -9.05 10.71 -5.19
C LYS A 74 -8.39 12.02 -5.59
N LEU A 75 -9.10 13.15 -5.46
CA LEU A 75 -8.56 14.47 -5.76
C LEU A 75 -7.33 14.78 -4.88
N LEU A 76 -7.46 14.63 -3.57
CA LEU A 76 -6.40 14.92 -2.62
C LEU A 76 -5.21 13.96 -2.79
N ARG A 77 -5.47 12.67 -3.03
CA ARG A 77 -4.42 11.69 -3.34
C ARG A 77 -3.67 11.98 -4.64
N LYS A 78 -4.33 12.57 -5.65
CA LYS A 78 -3.65 13.04 -6.86
C LYS A 78 -2.71 14.23 -6.60
N LEU A 79 -2.95 14.99 -5.55
CA LEU A 79 -2.06 16.03 -5.06
C LEU A 79 -1.04 15.50 -4.06
N ASP A 80 -0.95 14.16 -3.89
CA ASP A 80 -0.04 13.45 -2.98
C ASP A 80 -0.29 13.74 -1.48
N VAL A 81 -1.49 14.20 -1.11
CA VAL A 81 -1.89 14.34 0.29
C VAL A 81 -2.04 12.95 0.92
N SER A 82 -1.45 12.70 2.08
CA SER A 82 -1.48 11.41 2.77
C SER A 82 -2.88 11.04 3.26
N CYS A 83 -3.17 9.73 3.42
CA CYS A 83 -4.43 9.26 3.99
C CYS A 83 -4.66 9.79 5.42
N GLU A 84 -3.59 9.94 6.19
CA GLU A 84 -3.64 10.52 7.53
C GLU A 84 -4.13 11.97 7.53
N LYS A 85 -3.55 12.84 6.67
CA LYS A 85 -4.01 14.22 6.50
C LYS A 85 -5.44 14.30 5.98
N ILE A 86 -5.85 13.38 5.09
CA ILE A 86 -7.25 13.32 4.62
C ILE A 86 -8.20 12.99 5.78
N ARG A 87 -7.81 12.08 6.68
CA ARG A 87 -8.59 11.74 7.88
C ARG A 87 -8.69 12.93 8.85
N GLU A 88 -7.62 13.70 9.00
CA GLU A 88 -7.63 14.93 9.81
C GLU A 88 -8.55 16.01 9.23
N LEU A 89 -8.57 16.16 7.89
CA LEU A 89 -9.53 17.01 7.18
C LEU A 89 -10.97 16.56 7.40
N GLN A 90 -11.26 15.27 7.28
CA GLN A 90 -12.60 14.73 7.49
C GLN A 90 -13.09 14.89 8.92
N SER A 91 -12.18 14.80 9.90
CA SER A 91 -12.49 15.01 11.32
C SER A 91 -12.55 16.48 11.74
N GLY A 92 -12.25 17.40 10.83
CA GLY A 92 -12.22 18.84 11.10
C GLY A 92 -11.05 19.31 11.97
N LYS A 93 -10.04 18.45 12.19
CA LYS A 93 -8.82 18.81 12.95
C LYS A 93 -7.98 19.86 12.23
N ILE A 94 -7.95 19.83 10.92
CA ILE A 94 -7.27 20.80 10.06
C ILE A 94 -8.24 21.34 9.01
N SER A 95 -8.00 22.58 8.56
CA SER A 95 -8.75 23.16 7.44
C SER A 95 -8.15 22.71 6.09
N LEU A 96 -8.94 22.79 5.03
CA LEU A 96 -8.45 22.51 3.67
C LEU A 96 -7.32 23.47 3.28
N SER A 97 -7.45 24.77 3.65
CA SER A 97 -6.40 25.77 3.39
C SER A 97 -5.09 25.37 4.04
N SER A 98 -5.10 25.08 5.36
CA SER A 98 -3.90 24.66 6.08
C SER A 98 -3.26 23.40 5.49
N CYS A 99 -4.09 22.42 5.09
CA CYS A 99 -3.59 21.21 4.43
C CYS A 99 -2.93 21.51 3.08
N MET A 100 -3.48 22.44 2.30
CA MET A 100 -2.89 22.84 1.01
C MET A 100 -1.63 23.66 1.19
N ASP A 101 -1.57 24.54 2.20
CA ASP A 101 -0.34 25.29 2.53
C ASP A 101 0.81 24.35 2.90
N ASP A 102 0.56 23.35 3.75
CA ASP A 102 1.53 22.31 4.08
C ASP A 102 1.98 21.54 2.83
N GLN A 103 1.04 21.22 1.93
CA GLN A 103 1.34 20.48 0.71
C GLN A 103 2.18 21.30 -0.26
N LEU A 104 1.91 22.61 -0.38
CA LEU A 104 2.73 23.53 -1.17
C LEU A 104 4.17 23.60 -0.66
N ILE A 105 4.35 23.68 0.66
CA ILE A 105 5.68 23.67 1.30
C ILE A 105 6.41 22.35 0.96
N LEU A 106 5.72 21.20 1.10
CA LEU A 106 6.30 19.89 0.79
C LEU A 106 6.73 19.78 -0.67
N LEU A 107 5.89 20.25 -1.59
CA LEU A 107 6.20 20.25 -3.03
C LEU A 107 7.37 21.17 -3.37
N ALA A 108 7.46 22.36 -2.74
CA ALA A 108 8.59 23.27 -2.92
C ALA A 108 9.91 22.66 -2.41
N HIS A 109 9.88 21.88 -1.33
CA HIS A 109 11.05 21.14 -0.87
C HIS A 109 11.47 20.07 -1.88
N ARG A 110 10.52 19.25 -2.38
CA ARG A 110 10.81 18.23 -3.39
C ARG A 110 11.35 18.83 -4.69
N GLN A 111 10.84 19.98 -5.09
CA GLN A 111 11.35 20.67 -6.28
C GLN A 111 12.82 21.07 -6.10
N ARG A 112 13.18 21.64 -4.95
CA ARG A 112 14.59 21.96 -4.64
C ARG A 112 15.48 20.72 -4.64
N ASP A 113 15.02 19.60 -4.06
CA ASP A 113 15.79 18.36 -4.07
C ASP A 113 16.04 17.89 -5.52
N LEU A 114 15.03 17.96 -6.39
CA LEU A 114 15.16 17.62 -7.82
C LEU A 114 16.09 18.57 -8.57
N ASP A 115 16.04 19.88 -8.31
CA ASP A 115 16.93 20.87 -8.92
C ASP A 115 18.40 20.56 -8.58
N HIS A 116 18.68 20.18 -7.33
CA HIS A 116 20.02 19.78 -6.91
C HIS A 116 20.48 18.46 -7.56
N MET A 117 19.58 17.47 -7.67
CA MET A 117 19.89 16.22 -8.39
C MET A 117 20.20 16.49 -9.86
N GLN A 118 19.45 17.39 -10.53
CA GLN A 118 19.71 17.79 -11.91
C GLN A 118 21.07 18.49 -12.05
N GLU A 119 21.42 19.34 -11.11
CA GLU A 119 22.72 20.01 -11.09
C GLU A 119 23.87 19.02 -10.95
N MET A 120 23.73 18.03 -10.04
CA MET A 120 24.73 16.96 -9.91
C MET A 120 24.89 16.16 -11.21
N CYS A 121 23.78 15.85 -11.90
CA CYS A 121 23.83 15.17 -13.20
C CYS A 121 24.57 16.01 -14.26
N ARG A 122 24.34 17.34 -14.31
CA ARG A 122 25.06 18.21 -15.27
C ARG A 122 26.54 18.22 -15.00
N ARG A 123 26.98 18.35 -13.75
CA ARG A 123 28.39 18.32 -13.38
C ARG A 123 29.05 16.98 -13.73
N LEU A 124 28.37 15.86 -13.50
CA LEU A 124 28.85 14.56 -13.92
C LEU A 124 29.01 14.44 -15.44
N MET A 125 28.12 15.06 -16.21
CA MET A 125 28.23 15.09 -17.67
C MET A 125 29.40 15.98 -18.16
N GLU A 126 29.67 17.07 -17.47
CA GLU A 126 30.75 18.00 -17.82
C GLU A 126 32.14 17.40 -17.58
N GLU A 127 32.27 16.44 -16.65
CA GLU A 127 33.57 15.78 -16.39
C GLU A 127 33.98 14.78 -17.46
N GLU A 128 33.11 14.46 -18.46
CA GLU A 128 33.37 13.56 -19.61
C GLU A 128 34.12 12.25 -19.24
N GLN A 129 33.86 11.70 -18.06
CA GLN A 129 34.53 10.49 -17.59
C GLN A 129 33.75 9.23 -17.96
N ASP A 130 34.48 8.20 -18.35
CA ASP A 130 33.92 6.85 -18.43
C ASP A 130 33.51 6.36 -17.05
N PHE A 131 32.53 5.45 -16.97
CA PHE A 131 32.07 4.86 -15.73
C PHE A 131 33.20 4.30 -14.84
N SER A 132 34.26 3.77 -15.46
CA SER A 132 35.45 3.23 -14.76
C SER A 132 36.38 4.32 -14.23
N GLY A 133 36.32 5.54 -14.77
CA GLY A 133 37.11 6.69 -14.31
C GLY A 133 36.41 7.55 -13.27
N LEU A 134 35.13 7.29 -13.00
CA LEU A 134 34.35 8.04 -12.01
C LEU A 134 34.92 7.81 -10.59
N ALA A 135 35.28 8.90 -9.89
CA ALA A 135 35.71 8.90 -8.50
C ALA A 135 34.50 9.06 -7.55
N PRO A 136 33.82 7.96 -7.15
CA PRO A 136 32.55 8.04 -6.44
C PRO A 136 32.66 8.70 -5.06
N GLU A 137 33.84 8.62 -4.43
CA GLU A 137 34.08 9.17 -3.08
C GLU A 137 33.89 10.70 -3.06
N ILE A 138 34.39 11.39 -4.08
CA ILE A 138 34.29 12.84 -4.19
C ILE A 138 32.82 13.27 -4.31
N TRP A 139 32.06 12.58 -5.16
CA TRP A 139 30.65 12.88 -5.41
C TRP A 139 29.77 12.54 -4.21
N LEU A 140 30.03 11.42 -3.55
CA LEU A 140 29.32 11.02 -2.34
C LEU A 140 29.57 11.98 -1.17
N ASP A 141 30.80 12.51 -1.03
CA ASP A 141 31.10 13.51 0.00
C ASP A 141 30.40 14.84 -0.28
N GLN A 142 30.33 15.28 -1.55
CA GLN A 142 29.52 16.45 -1.94
C GLN A 142 28.04 16.24 -1.63
N MET A 143 27.48 15.07 -1.96
CA MET A 143 26.08 14.75 -1.62
C MET A 143 25.85 14.80 -0.11
N LYS A 144 26.75 14.26 0.72
CA LYS A 144 26.65 14.33 2.18
C LYS A 144 26.62 15.77 2.71
N GLU A 145 27.45 16.66 2.16
CA GLU A 145 27.43 18.08 2.56
C GLU A 145 26.09 18.74 2.18
N MET A 146 25.55 18.42 0.99
CA MET A 146 24.22 18.89 0.58
C MET A 146 23.11 18.35 1.47
N GLU A 147 23.20 17.08 1.90
CA GLU A 147 22.25 16.46 2.85
C GLU A 147 22.27 17.15 4.23
N LYS A 148 23.43 17.58 4.72
CA LYS A 148 23.52 18.42 5.93
C LYS A 148 22.79 19.75 5.76
N GLY A 149 22.75 20.29 4.53
CA GLY A 149 21.97 21.47 4.15
C GLY A 149 20.47 21.21 4.00
N GLY A 150 20.01 19.98 4.22
CA GLY A 150 18.58 19.60 4.18
C GLY A 150 18.08 19.11 2.82
N ILE A 151 18.97 18.88 1.85
CA ILE A 151 18.64 18.27 0.55
C ILE A 151 18.50 16.77 0.72
N ARG A 152 17.53 16.15 0.06
CA ARG A 152 17.32 14.69 0.13
C ARG A 152 17.65 14.04 -1.20
N PHE A 153 18.68 13.22 -1.20
CA PHE A 153 18.94 12.27 -2.27
C PHE A 153 18.18 10.94 -2.03
N MET A 154 18.13 10.09 -3.06
CA MET A 154 17.49 8.79 -2.94
C MET A 154 18.28 7.90 -1.96
N ASP A 155 17.65 7.41 -0.91
CA ASP A 155 18.22 6.40 -0.04
C ASP A 155 18.18 5.04 -0.75
N VAL A 156 19.35 4.63 -1.27
CA VAL A 156 19.54 3.35 -1.97
C VAL A 156 19.23 2.17 -1.04
N ARG A 157 19.57 2.31 0.25
CA ARG A 157 19.32 1.27 1.26
C ARG A 157 17.84 1.04 1.51
N GLU A 158 17.06 2.10 1.63
CA GLU A 158 15.60 1.98 1.85
C GLU A 158 14.92 1.28 0.68
N SER A 159 15.32 1.60 -0.55
CA SER A 159 14.77 0.97 -1.76
C SER A 159 15.07 -0.53 -1.83
N ASP A 160 16.30 -0.94 -1.52
CA ASP A 160 16.75 -2.32 -1.56
C ASP A 160 16.15 -3.17 -0.43
N VAL A 161 16.05 -2.61 0.78
CA VAL A 161 15.40 -3.27 1.93
C VAL A 161 13.93 -3.52 1.66
N LYS A 162 13.21 -2.53 1.10
CA LYS A 162 11.79 -2.68 0.73
C LYS A 162 11.57 -3.79 -0.30
N LYS A 163 12.45 -3.89 -1.31
CA LYS A 163 12.43 -4.94 -2.32
C LYS A 163 12.73 -6.33 -1.73
N ARG A 164 13.73 -6.44 -0.83
CA ARG A 164 14.10 -7.69 -0.13
C ARG A 164 12.98 -8.18 0.80
N ARG A 165 12.32 -7.28 1.55
CA ARG A 165 11.18 -7.62 2.41
C ARG A 165 10.00 -8.15 1.58
N GLY A 166 9.65 -7.48 0.49
CA GLY A 166 8.57 -7.90 -0.41
C GLY A 166 8.79 -9.31 -0.98
N GLY A 167 10.01 -9.61 -1.44
CA GLY A 167 10.38 -10.92 -1.97
C GLY A 167 10.28 -12.04 -0.93
N ALA A 168 10.76 -11.82 0.29
CA ALA A 168 10.71 -12.81 1.36
C ALA A 168 9.27 -13.13 1.79
N ILE A 169 8.41 -12.12 1.90
CA ILE A 169 6.99 -12.29 2.23
C ILE A 169 6.26 -13.07 1.12
N ALA A 170 6.50 -12.71 -0.14
CA ALA A 170 5.88 -13.40 -1.28
C ALA A 170 6.27 -14.89 -1.34
N ALA A 171 7.56 -15.20 -1.17
CA ALA A 171 8.06 -16.58 -1.16
C ALA A 171 7.45 -17.41 -0.02
N ALA A 172 7.41 -16.84 1.21
CA ALA A 172 6.79 -17.53 2.35
C ALA A 172 5.29 -17.76 2.15
N ALA A 173 4.56 -16.78 1.60
CA ALA A 173 3.14 -16.92 1.28
C ALA A 173 2.88 -18.06 0.30
N VAL A 174 3.68 -18.17 -0.77
CA VAL A 174 3.57 -19.28 -1.74
C VAL A 174 3.80 -20.64 -1.08
N CYS A 175 4.84 -20.77 -0.24
CA CYS A 175 5.12 -22.02 0.47
C CYS A 175 3.99 -22.40 1.43
N ILE A 176 3.46 -21.45 2.20
CA ILE A 176 2.36 -21.69 3.15
C ILE A 176 1.09 -22.13 2.40
N CYS A 177 0.73 -21.45 1.29
CA CYS A 177 -0.41 -21.81 0.46
C CYS A 177 -0.26 -23.22 -0.13
N PHE A 178 0.95 -23.59 -0.59
CA PHE A 178 1.23 -24.92 -1.12
C PHE A 178 1.03 -26.00 -0.05
N PHE A 179 1.62 -25.85 1.14
CA PHE A 179 1.46 -26.82 2.23
C PHE A 179 0.03 -26.91 2.74
N ALA A 180 -0.67 -25.78 2.85
CA ALA A 180 -2.07 -25.74 3.26
C ALA A 180 -3.00 -26.44 2.25
N LEU A 181 -2.77 -26.23 0.95
CA LEU A 181 -3.51 -26.89 -0.12
C LEU A 181 -3.27 -28.39 -0.11
N PHE A 182 -2.01 -28.83 0.04
CA PHE A 182 -1.65 -30.25 0.09
C PHE A 182 -2.31 -30.92 1.31
N LEU A 183 -2.27 -30.28 2.50
CA LEU A 183 -2.91 -30.75 3.70
C LEU A 183 -4.44 -30.86 3.51
N GLY A 184 -5.06 -29.87 2.88
CA GLY A 184 -6.49 -29.89 2.54
C GLY A 184 -6.88 -31.05 1.64
N VAL A 185 -6.08 -31.30 0.59
CA VAL A 185 -6.31 -32.43 -0.34
C VAL A 185 -6.15 -33.78 0.38
N THR A 186 -5.15 -33.93 1.28
CA THR A 186 -4.96 -35.20 2.01
C THR A 186 -6.08 -35.45 3.01
N ILE A 187 -6.61 -34.43 3.68
CA ILE A 187 -7.76 -34.54 4.57
C ILE A 187 -9.03 -34.91 3.77
N TRP A 188 -9.23 -34.28 2.63
CA TRP A 188 -10.37 -34.57 1.75
C TRP A 188 -10.30 -36.00 1.20
N ALA A 189 -9.14 -36.44 0.71
CA ALA A 189 -8.94 -37.81 0.21
C ALA A 189 -9.17 -38.88 1.31
N ASN A 190 -8.79 -38.60 2.56
CA ASN A 190 -9.03 -39.49 3.69
C ASN A 190 -10.52 -39.63 4.06
N HIS A 191 -11.37 -38.70 3.60
CA HIS A 191 -12.82 -38.82 3.80
C HIS A 191 -13.41 -39.87 2.85
N GLU A 192 -12.86 -40.05 1.67
CA GLU A 192 -13.30 -41.02 0.66
C GLU A 192 -12.76 -42.44 0.98
N ASP A 193 -11.47 -42.52 1.37
CA ASP A 193 -10.79 -43.79 1.68
C ASP A 193 -9.96 -43.64 2.97
N PRO A 194 -10.52 -44.06 4.14
CA PRO A 194 -9.90 -43.81 5.44
C PRO A 194 -8.58 -44.56 5.62
N ALA A 195 -7.47 -43.85 5.70
CA ALA A 195 -6.16 -44.38 6.05
C ALA A 195 -6.07 -44.68 7.57
N PRO A 196 -5.17 -45.57 8.02
CA PRO A 196 -4.92 -45.82 9.45
C PRO A 196 -4.65 -44.51 10.20
N ALA A 197 -5.33 -44.31 11.35
CA ALA A 197 -5.29 -43.06 12.09
C ALA A 197 -3.87 -42.57 12.41
N GLY A 198 -2.92 -43.50 12.66
CA GLY A 198 -1.52 -43.15 12.93
C GLY A 198 -0.82 -42.47 11.73
N ILE A 199 -1.14 -42.87 10.51
CA ILE A 199 -0.58 -42.27 9.31
C ILE A 199 -1.13 -40.86 9.12
N MET A 200 -2.41 -40.63 9.32
CA MET A 200 -3.02 -39.31 9.20
C MET A 200 -2.48 -38.33 10.24
N VAL A 201 -2.31 -38.76 11.49
CA VAL A 201 -1.70 -37.95 12.56
C VAL A 201 -0.26 -37.55 12.16
N LEU A 202 0.52 -38.50 11.63
CA LEU A 202 1.89 -38.24 11.18
C LEU A 202 1.93 -37.19 10.06
N ILE A 203 1.04 -37.27 9.06
CA ILE A 203 0.95 -36.31 7.95
C ILE A 203 0.59 -34.92 8.47
N VAL A 204 -0.43 -34.79 9.31
CA VAL A 204 -0.87 -33.51 9.87
C VAL A 204 0.25 -32.85 10.70
N VAL A 205 0.95 -33.62 11.54
CA VAL A 205 2.09 -33.13 12.32
C VAL A 205 3.23 -32.69 11.43
N LEU A 206 3.57 -33.47 10.40
CA LEU A 206 4.66 -33.13 9.46
C LEU A 206 4.39 -31.82 8.73
N PHE A 207 3.23 -31.68 8.09
CA PHE A 207 2.88 -30.46 7.34
C PHE A 207 2.65 -29.26 8.25
N GLY A 208 2.08 -29.46 9.45
CA GLY A 208 1.97 -28.43 10.48
C GLY A 208 3.34 -27.91 10.92
N ALA A 209 4.30 -28.80 11.14
CA ALA A 209 5.67 -28.43 11.45
C ALA A 209 6.36 -27.67 10.31
N MET A 210 6.11 -28.04 9.04
CA MET A 210 6.65 -27.32 7.87
C MET A 210 6.07 -25.91 7.76
N ILE A 211 4.77 -25.72 7.95
CA ILE A 211 4.13 -24.40 7.96
C ILE A 211 4.70 -23.55 9.10
N LEU A 212 4.81 -24.11 10.30
CA LEU A 212 5.40 -23.41 11.45
C LEU A 212 6.85 -23.03 11.20
N GLY A 213 7.64 -23.94 10.61
CA GLY A 213 9.04 -23.69 10.23
C GLY A 213 9.20 -22.55 9.22
N THR A 214 8.33 -22.49 8.20
CA THR A 214 8.33 -21.38 7.22
C THR A 214 7.95 -20.06 7.85
N LEU A 215 7.00 -20.04 8.80
CA LEU A 215 6.64 -18.84 9.54
C LEU A 215 7.77 -18.35 10.43
N LEU A 216 8.43 -19.26 11.16
CA LEU A 216 9.58 -18.91 12.00
C LEU A 216 10.76 -18.38 11.18
N ALA A 217 11.07 -19.01 10.04
CA ALA A 217 12.10 -18.55 9.11
C ALA A 217 11.77 -17.16 8.54
N LEU A 218 10.50 -16.89 8.19
CA LEU A 218 10.07 -15.56 7.76
C LEU A 218 10.25 -14.52 8.87
N LEU A 219 9.82 -14.83 10.09
CA LEU A 219 9.96 -13.93 11.24
C LEU A 219 11.45 -13.66 11.56
N GLN A 220 12.29 -14.69 11.50
CA GLN A 220 13.74 -14.52 11.69
C GLN A 220 14.31 -13.60 10.61
N ARG A 221 13.99 -13.83 9.33
CA ARG A 221 14.47 -13.01 8.22
C ARG A 221 13.99 -11.56 8.30
N LEU A 222 12.75 -11.32 8.72
CA LEU A 222 12.25 -9.96 8.95
C LEU A 222 12.95 -9.28 10.14
N ARG A 223 13.28 -10.04 11.20
CA ARG A 223 14.07 -9.53 12.34
C ARG A 223 15.53 -9.21 11.94
N GLU A 224 16.17 -10.05 11.14
CA GLU A 224 17.52 -9.82 10.62
C GLU A 224 17.60 -8.56 9.76
N VAL A 225 16.62 -8.36 8.85
CA VAL A 225 16.53 -7.15 8.05
C VAL A 225 16.36 -5.92 8.95
N LYS A 226 15.49 -5.99 9.97
CA LYS A 226 15.28 -4.90 10.93
C LYS A 226 16.51 -4.65 11.82
N LYS A 227 17.21 -5.71 12.23
CA LYS A 227 18.43 -5.59 13.06
C LYS A 227 19.59 -4.99 12.26
N GLY A 228 19.76 -5.37 10.99
CA GLY A 228 20.72 -4.74 10.08
C GLY A 228 20.47 -3.24 9.91
N GLU A 229 19.19 -2.80 9.84
CA GLU A 229 18.82 -1.38 9.81
C GLU A 229 19.23 -0.64 11.10
N ILE A 230 19.10 -1.28 12.27
CA ILE A 230 19.44 -0.68 13.57
C ILE A 230 20.96 -0.64 13.80
N ASP A 231 21.67 -1.73 13.50
CA ASP A 231 23.13 -1.82 13.70
C ASP A 231 23.91 -0.84 12.80
N GLU A 232 23.40 -0.54 11.62
CA GLU A 232 24.02 0.44 10.73
C GLU A 232 23.61 1.89 11.09
N ALA A 233 22.37 2.12 11.55
CA ALA A 233 21.95 3.43 12.05
C ALA A 233 22.71 3.84 13.33
N SER A 234 23.26 2.90 14.09
CA SER A 234 24.07 3.18 15.30
C SER A 234 25.53 3.48 15.01
N LYS A 235 25.99 3.35 13.74
CA LYS A 235 27.38 3.61 13.33
C LYS A 235 27.59 5.01 12.74
N TYR A 236 26.52 5.79 12.62
CA TYR A 236 26.49 7.18 12.18
C TYR A 236 25.77 8.03 13.22
#